data_c4ac994d8bab3fabc98d8939e9602a65
#
_entry.id   c4ac994d8bab3fabc98d8939e9602a65
#
_cell.length_a   1.000
_cell.length_b   1.000
_cell.length_c   1.000
_cell.angle_alpha   90.00
_cell.angle_beta   90.00
_cell.angle_gamma   90.00
#
_symmetry.space_group_name_H-M   'P 1'
#
loop_
_entity.id
_entity.type
_entity.pdbx_description
1 polymer ?
#
loop_
_entity_poly.entity_id
_entity_poly.type
_entity_poly.pdbx_seq_one_letter_code
_entity_poly.pdbx_strand_id
1 'polypeptide(L)'
;MGTIIPAWKLSNDNVSVPMKPIIYCCPFEGVTDTAVSINLLLAEKLATCRPKRRTMRLAAFFEEVLKTLPDNVIIKDFDVMFNPDYKVDVLKIMVDACKRKPFSIIWPGKCEDGRLFYAEDGYPDFKTFSVEEYDVTCIIQGGRKP
;
A
#
# COMPACT_ATOMS: atom_id res chain seq x y z
N MET A 1 5.74 6.81 13.27
CA MET A 1 6.22 7.82 12.32
C MET A 1 6.77 7.15 11.06
N GLY A 2 6.39 7.69 9.92
CA GLY A 2 6.84 7.16 8.64
C GLY A 2 8.27 7.59 8.30
N THR A 3 8.95 6.78 7.52
CA THR A 3 10.32 7.02 7.08
C THR A 3 10.38 6.92 5.56
N ILE A 4 11.19 7.80 4.94
CA ILE A 4 11.43 7.78 3.50
C ILE A 4 12.90 7.47 3.27
N ILE A 5 13.18 6.42 2.48
CA ILE A 5 14.54 5.96 2.21
C ILE A 5 14.80 5.98 0.69
N PRO A 6 15.87 6.65 0.22
CA PRO A 6 16.24 6.56 -1.18
C PRO A 6 16.66 5.13 -1.55
N ALA A 7 16.36 4.73 -2.77
CA ALA A 7 16.64 3.37 -3.25
C ALA A 7 18.12 2.99 -3.11
N TRP A 8 19.05 3.93 -3.34
CA TRP A 8 20.47 3.64 -3.25
C TRP A 8 20.96 3.36 -1.84
N LYS A 9 20.17 3.72 -0.82
CA LYS A 9 20.49 3.39 0.57
C LYS A 9 19.88 2.07 1.01
N LEU A 10 19.12 1.43 0.12
CA LEU A 10 18.40 0.21 0.48
C LEU A 10 19.38 -0.91 0.79
N SER A 11 19.31 -1.41 2.02
CA SER A 11 20.01 -2.61 2.44
C SER A 11 19.08 -3.41 3.32
N ASN A 12 19.38 -4.68 3.55
CA ASN A 12 18.53 -5.51 4.39
C ASN A 12 18.34 -4.94 5.79
N ASP A 13 19.36 -4.28 6.30
CA ASP A 13 19.31 -3.70 7.65
C ASP A 13 18.40 -2.47 7.73
N ASN A 14 18.26 -1.73 6.62
CA ASN A 14 17.49 -0.49 6.60
C ASN A 14 15.97 -0.72 6.48
N VAL A 15 15.54 -1.89 6.01
CA VAL A 15 14.15 -2.13 5.68
C VAL A 15 13.48 -3.22 6.50
N SER A 16 14.23 -3.98 7.27
CA SER A 16 13.64 -5.06 8.05
C SER A 16 13.09 -4.55 9.38
N VAL A 17 12.01 -3.76 9.30
CA VAL A 17 11.24 -3.38 10.49
C VAL A 17 9.99 -4.24 10.47
N PRO A 18 9.89 -5.27 11.35
CA PRO A 18 8.70 -6.12 11.39
C PRO A 18 7.45 -5.30 11.65
N MET A 19 6.34 -5.71 11.02
CA MET A 19 5.02 -5.16 11.27
C MET A 19 4.77 -3.75 10.77
N LYS A 20 5.69 -3.20 9.95
CA LYS A 20 5.46 -1.95 9.23
C LYS A 20 5.47 -2.24 7.73
N PRO A 21 4.47 -1.75 6.96
CA PRO A 21 4.50 -1.93 5.52
C PRO A 21 5.69 -1.22 4.89
N ILE A 22 6.34 -1.90 3.95
CA ILE A 22 7.34 -1.27 3.08
C ILE A 22 6.60 -0.86 1.81
N ILE A 23 6.67 0.42 1.46
CA ILE A 23 5.98 0.97 0.29
C ILE A 23 7.01 1.32 -0.76
N TYR A 24 7.00 0.59 -1.87
CA TYR A 24 7.89 0.84 -2.99
C TYR A 24 7.26 1.86 -3.92
N CYS A 25 7.85 3.04 -3.99
CA CYS A 25 7.36 4.16 -4.80
C CYS A 25 8.05 4.27 -6.16
N CYS A 26 8.91 3.32 -6.47
CA CYS A 26 9.61 3.26 -7.75
C CYS A 26 9.81 1.80 -8.14
N PRO A 27 10.05 1.53 -9.45
CA PRO A 27 10.31 0.15 -9.88
C PRO A 27 11.59 -0.41 -9.28
N PHE A 28 11.53 -1.66 -8.87
CA PHE A 28 12.67 -2.41 -8.35
C PHE A 28 12.74 -3.77 -9.03
N GLU A 29 13.89 -4.10 -9.55
CA GLU A 29 14.15 -5.44 -10.09
C GLU A 29 13.95 -6.47 -8.97
N GLY A 30 13.25 -7.57 -9.28
CA GLY A 30 12.96 -8.60 -8.29
C GLY A 30 11.74 -8.33 -7.42
N VAL A 31 11.40 -7.07 -7.20
CA VAL A 31 10.21 -6.67 -6.41
C VAL A 31 9.00 -6.57 -7.33
N THR A 32 9.12 -5.78 -8.39
CA THR A 32 8.02 -5.60 -9.35
C THR A 32 7.60 -6.92 -9.99
N ASP A 33 8.57 -7.78 -10.27
CA ASP A 33 8.34 -9.06 -10.95
C ASP A 33 7.63 -10.08 -10.07
N THR A 34 7.74 -9.98 -8.75
CA THR A 34 7.17 -10.95 -7.81
C THR A 34 5.88 -10.45 -7.17
N ALA A 35 5.48 -9.22 -7.44
CA ALA A 35 4.30 -8.63 -6.82
C ALA A 35 3.01 -9.30 -7.27
N VAL A 36 2.06 -9.43 -6.33
CA VAL A 36 0.76 -10.05 -6.58
C VAL A 36 -0.31 -8.98 -6.70
N SER A 37 -1.07 -9.02 -7.79
CA SER A 37 -2.21 -8.12 -7.99
C SER A 37 -3.39 -8.60 -7.17
N ILE A 38 -4.01 -7.70 -6.40
CA ILE A 38 -5.12 -8.08 -5.51
C ILE A 38 -6.46 -7.44 -5.86
N ASN A 39 -6.52 -6.60 -6.90
CA ASN A 39 -7.78 -5.94 -7.28
C ASN A 39 -8.92 -6.94 -7.52
N LEU A 40 -8.68 -7.98 -8.29
CA LEU A 40 -9.71 -8.96 -8.61
C LEU A 40 -10.16 -9.70 -7.36
N LEU A 41 -9.22 -10.12 -6.52
CA LEU A 41 -9.52 -10.83 -5.29
C LEU A 41 -10.40 -10.00 -4.35
N LEU A 42 -10.09 -8.71 -4.21
CA LEU A 42 -10.90 -7.80 -3.41
C LEU A 42 -12.26 -7.55 -4.06
N ALA A 43 -12.29 -7.32 -5.37
CA ALA A 43 -13.53 -7.06 -6.10
C ALA A 43 -14.51 -8.22 -5.96
N GLU A 44 -14.02 -9.45 -6.04
CA GLU A 44 -14.86 -10.64 -5.87
C GLU A 44 -15.51 -10.69 -4.49
N LYS A 45 -14.75 -10.37 -3.44
CA LYS A 45 -15.29 -10.32 -2.09
C LYS A 45 -16.30 -9.19 -1.92
N LEU A 46 -15.99 -8.01 -2.44
CA LEU A 46 -16.88 -6.86 -2.36
C LEU A 46 -18.19 -7.11 -3.13
N ALA A 47 -18.13 -7.88 -4.21
CA ALA A 47 -19.32 -8.23 -4.99
C ALA A 47 -20.30 -9.09 -4.21
N THR A 48 -19.85 -9.84 -3.19
CA THR A 48 -20.73 -10.65 -2.35
C THR A 48 -21.48 -9.81 -1.31
N CYS A 49 -21.15 -8.54 -1.21
CA CYS A 49 -21.64 -7.64 -0.18
C CYS A 49 -22.51 -6.55 -0.80
N ARG A 50 -23.56 -6.14 -0.12
CA ARG A 50 -24.38 -5.02 -0.59
C ARG A 50 -23.53 -3.75 -0.63
N PRO A 51 -23.73 -2.86 -1.64
CA PRO A 51 -22.91 -1.65 -1.75
C PRO A 51 -22.83 -0.83 -0.48
N LYS A 52 -23.94 -0.74 0.26
CA LYS A 52 -23.96 0.01 1.52
C LYS A 52 -23.05 -0.54 2.60
N ARG A 53 -22.70 -1.81 2.53
CA ARG A 53 -21.85 -2.47 3.55
C ARG A 53 -20.40 -2.57 3.15
N ARG A 54 -20.06 -2.26 1.91
CA ARG A 54 -18.69 -2.43 1.40
C ARG A 54 -17.67 -1.62 2.16
N THR A 55 -18.01 -0.38 2.53
CA THR A 55 -17.10 0.47 3.32
C THR A 55 -16.74 -0.19 4.64
N MET A 56 -17.72 -0.73 5.35
CA MET A 56 -17.52 -1.35 6.65
C MET A 56 -16.75 -2.68 6.55
N ARG A 57 -16.87 -3.36 5.41
CA ARG A 57 -16.27 -4.69 5.23
C ARG A 57 -14.90 -4.65 4.57
N LEU A 58 -14.51 -3.51 4.02
CA LEU A 58 -13.29 -3.43 3.21
C LEU A 58 -12.04 -3.88 3.97
N ALA A 59 -11.85 -3.40 5.20
CA ALA A 59 -10.69 -3.77 6.00
C ALA A 59 -10.65 -5.28 6.26
N ALA A 60 -11.79 -5.87 6.61
CA ALA A 60 -11.88 -7.31 6.86
C ALA A 60 -11.58 -8.11 5.58
N PHE A 61 -12.11 -7.68 4.44
CA PHE A 61 -11.87 -8.34 3.16
C PHE A 61 -10.40 -8.25 2.76
N PHE A 62 -9.76 -7.11 3.01
CA PHE A 62 -8.33 -6.96 2.75
C PHE A 62 -7.52 -7.98 3.56
N GLU A 63 -7.82 -8.13 4.85
CA GLU A 63 -7.13 -9.11 5.68
C GLU A 63 -7.41 -10.55 5.24
N GLU A 64 -8.63 -10.85 4.79
CA GLU A 64 -8.96 -12.17 4.26
C GLU A 64 -8.15 -12.49 2.99
N VAL A 65 -7.98 -11.52 2.11
CA VAL A 65 -7.14 -11.70 0.92
C VAL A 65 -5.69 -11.96 1.33
N LEU A 66 -5.15 -11.18 2.27
CA LEU A 66 -3.78 -11.39 2.75
C LEU A 66 -3.56 -12.80 3.28
N LYS A 67 -4.54 -13.36 3.97
CA LYS A 67 -4.43 -14.73 4.53
C LYS A 67 -4.25 -15.78 3.46
N THR A 68 -4.69 -15.53 2.24
CA THR A 68 -4.55 -16.47 1.13
C THR A 68 -3.19 -16.35 0.43
N LEU A 69 -2.40 -15.36 0.79
CA LEU A 69 -1.15 -15.05 0.12
C LEU A 69 0.05 -15.51 0.96
N PRO A 70 1.23 -15.70 0.34
CA PRO A 70 2.43 -16.09 1.09
C PRO A 70 2.83 -15.05 2.13
N ASP A 71 3.61 -15.46 3.12
CA ASP A 71 4.19 -14.54 4.08
C ASP A 71 5.15 -13.59 3.38
N ASN A 72 5.19 -12.34 3.85
CA ASN A 72 6.03 -11.28 3.27
C ASN A 72 5.75 -11.03 1.79
N VAL A 73 4.51 -11.23 1.38
CA VAL A 73 4.08 -10.99 0.00
C VAL A 73 4.23 -9.51 -0.36
N ILE A 74 4.52 -9.24 -1.63
CA ILE A 74 4.52 -7.88 -2.17
C ILE A 74 3.22 -7.75 -2.97
N ILE A 75 2.37 -6.80 -2.60
CA ILE A 75 1.08 -6.60 -3.26
C ILE A 75 1.10 -5.38 -4.17
N LYS A 76 0.31 -5.44 -5.22
CA LYS A 76 0.11 -4.33 -6.15
C LYS A 76 -1.34 -4.32 -6.62
N ASP A 77 -1.71 -3.31 -7.41
CA ASP A 77 -3.04 -3.21 -8.03
C ASP A 77 -4.15 -3.39 -6.99
N PHE A 78 -4.23 -2.44 -6.07
CA PHE A 78 -5.30 -2.42 -5.07
C PHE A 78 -6.18 -1.19 -5.23
N ASP A 79 -6.32 -0.70 -6.46
CA ASP A 79 -7.03 0.53 -6.78
C ASP A 79 -8.50 0.50 -6.34
N VAL A 80 -9.09 -0.68 -6.26
CA VAL A 80 -10.47 -0.84 -5.82
C VAL A 80 -10.69 -0.28 -4.41
N MET A 81 -9.66 -0.27 -3.57
CA MET A 81 -9.76 0.28 -2.22
C MET A 81 -9.93 1.80 -2.21
N PHE A 82 -9.54 2.47 -3.29
CA PHE A 82 -9.63 3.92 -3.40
C PHE A 82 -10.95 4.41 -4.00
N ASN A 83 -11.93 3.53 -4.15
CA ASN A 83 -13.23 3.93 -4.64
C ASN A 83 -13.76 5.08 -3.77
N PRO A 84 -14.11 6.25 -4.35
CA PRO A 84 -14.52 7.41 -3.56
C PRO A 84 -15.77 7.16 -2.71
N ASP A 85 -16.58 6.20 -3.08
CA ASP A 85 -17.78 5.84 -2.31
C ASP A 85 -17.43 5.22 -0.96
N TYR A 86 -16.23 4.67 -0.79
CA TYR A 86 -15.87 3.95 0.44
C TYR A 86 -15.42 4.89 1.56
N LYS A 87 -14.86 6.03 1.25
CA LYS A 87 -14.44 7.05 2.24
C LYS A 87 -13.61 6.48 3.38
N VAL A 88 -12.67 5.62 3.06
CA VAL A 88 -11.79 4.99 4.06
C VAL A 88 -10.36 5.51 3.93
N ASP A 89 -9.62 5.38 5.03
CA ASP A 89 -8.18 5.64 5.01
C ASP A 89 -7.48 4.34 4.62
N VAL A 90 -7.15 4.19 3.34
CA VAL A 90 -6.54 2.96 2.80
C VAL A 90 -5.22 2.66 3.49
N LEU A 91 -4.39 3.68 3.70
CA LEU A 91 -3.08 3.47 4.30
C LEU A 91 -3.18 2.99 5.75
N LYS A 92 -4.16 3.50 6.50
CA LYS A 92 -4.41 3.03 7.86
C LYS A 92 -4.84 1.56 7.88
N ILE A 93 -5.69 1.17 6.95
CA ILE A 93 -6.10 -0.24 6.81
C ILE A 93 -4.88 -1.12 6.61
N MET A 94 -3.96 -0.70 5.75
CA MET A 94 -2.75 -1.45 5.45
C MET A 94 -1.79 -1.52 6.64
N VAL A 95 -1.60 -0.40 7.34
CA VAL A 95 -0.76 -0.38 8.53
C VAL A 95 -1.29 -1.34 9.59
N ASP A 96 -2.60 -1.30 9.84
CA ASP A 96 -3.22 -2.17 10.84
C ASP A 96 -3.12 -3.65 10.45
N ALA A 97 -3.34 -3.97 9.18
CA ALA A 97 -3.26 -5.36 8.70
C ALA A 97 -1.82 -5.89 8.77
N CYS A 98 -0.84 -5.05 8.50
CA CYS A 98 0.57 -5.44 8.52
C CYS A 98 1.04 -5.88 9.91
N LYS A 99 0.38 -5.39 10.95
CA LYS A 99 0.69 -5.82 12.33
C LYS A 99 0.36 -7.29 12.58
N ARG A 100 -0.56 -7.84 11.80
CA ARG A 100 -0.98 -9.24 11.92
C ARG A 100 -0.27 -10.15 10.93
N LYS A 101 -0.01 -9.65 9.73
CA LYS A 101 0.68 -10.40 8.68
C LYS A 101 1.51 -9.43 7.85
N PRO A 102 2.84 -9.43 8.01
CA PRO A 102 3.71 -8.50 7.29
C PRO A 102 3.62 -8.65 5.77
N PHE A 103 3.61 -7.53 5.08
CA PHE A 103 3.59 -7.47 3.62
C PHE A 103 4.21 -6.17 3.14
N SER A 104 4.54 -6.11 1.87
CA SER A 104 5.05 -4.90 1.21
C SER A 104 4.09 -4.48 0.11
N ILE A 105 4.20 -3.24 -0.34
CA ILE A 105 3.27 -2.63 -1.28
C ILE A 105 4.04 -1.97 -2.41
N ILE A 106 3.55 -2.11 -3.65
CA ILE A 106 3.96 -1.24 -4.74
C ILE A 106 2.90 -0.15 -4.83
N TRP A 107 3.31 1.10 -4.61
CA TRP A 107 2.37 2.21 -4.58
C TRP A 107 1.86 2.54 -5.99
N PRO A 108 0.53 2.65 -6.20
CA PRO A 108 -0.06 2.88 -7.52
C PRO A 108 -0.12 4.35 -7.95
N GLY A 109 0.67 5.21 -7.34
CA GLY A 109 0.71 6.62 -7.65
C GLY A 109 2.12 7.14 -7.51
N LYS A 110 2.26 8.36 -7.02
CA LYS A 110 3.58 8.98 -6.86
C LYS A 110 3.86 9.33 -5.40
N CYS A 111 5.12 9.58 -5.11
CA CYS A 111 5.57 10.06 -3.80
C CYS A 111 6.43 11.30 -4.03
N GLU A 112 6.03 12.43 -3.44
CA GLU A 112 6.73 13.70 -3.55
C GLU A 112 6.61 14.46 -2.23
N ASP A 113 7.67 15.15 -1.84
CA ASP A 113 7.67 16.05 -0.68
C ASP A 113 7.10 15.42 0.59
N GLY A 114 7.43 14.17 0.85
CA GLY A 114 6.99 13.46 2.05
C GLY A 114 5.54 13.02 2.02
N ARG A 115 4.90 13.00 0.84
CA ARG A 115 3.50 12.62 0.68
C ARG A 115 3.34 11.56 -0.41
N LEU A 116 2.40 10.67 -0.17
CA LEU A 116 1.94 9.70 -1.17
C LEU A 116 0.70 10.25 -1.85
N PHE A 117 0.64 10.13 -3.17
CA PHE A 117 -0.50 10.59 -3.96
C PHE A 117 -1.10 9.43 -4.72
N TYR A 118 -2.43 9.33 -4.67
CA TYR A 118 -3.19 8.41 -5.50
C TYR A 118 -4.06 9.23 -6.45
N ALA A 119 -4.01 8.89 -7.74
CA ALA A 119 -4.70 9.61 -8.82
C ALA A 119 -4.18 11.05 -8.93
N GLU A 120 -4.88 11.89 -9.66
CA GLU A 120 -4.48 13.28 -9.89
C GLU A 120 -5.49 14.24 -9.28
N ASP A 121 -5.00 15.41 -8.85
CA ASP A 121 -5.85 16.47 -8.31
C ASP A 121 -6.97 16.79 -9.31
N GLY A 122 -8.19 16.92 -8.79
CA GLY A 122 -9.37 17.19 -9.61
C GLY A 122 -10.19 15.94 -9.94
N TYR A 123 -9.67 14.75 -9.74
CA TYR A 123 -10.42 13.50 -9.94
C TYR A 123 -11.11 13.07 -8.64
N PRO A 124 -12.29 12.42 -8.73
CA PRO A 124 -13.05 12.02 -7.54
C PRO A 124 -12.29 11.07 -6.60
N ASP A 125 -11.39 10.26 -7.14
CA ASP A 125 -10.63 9.27 -6.37
C ASP A 125 -9.28 9.81 -5.88
N PHE A 126 -8.99 11.08 -6.08
CA PHE A 126 -7.74 11.69 -5.61
C PHE A 126 -7.60 11.56 -4.09
N LYS A 127 -6.44 11.07 -3.66
CA LYS A 127 -6.09 10.94 -2.24
C LYS A 127 -4.63 11.34 -2.03
N THR A 128 -4.35 11.88 -0.85
CA THR A 128 -2.99 12.21 -0.46
C THR A 128 -2.79 11.80 1.00
N PHE A 129 -1.58 11.32 1.31
CA PHE A 129 -1.23 10.83 2.64
C PHE A 129 0.12 11.42 3.04
N SER A 130 0.19 12.01 4.23
CA SER A 130 1.48 12.44 4.77
C SER A 130 2.20 11.22 5.36
N VAL A 131 3.39 10.92 4.85
CA VAL A 131 4.15 9.73 5.29
C VAL A 131 4.44 9.80 6.79
N GLU A 132 4.69 10.98 7.33
CA GLU A 132 4.98 11.14 8.75
C GLU A 132 3.86 10.67 9.68
N GLU A 133 2.61 10.69 9.20
CA GLU A 133 1.45 10.36 10.01
C GLU A 133 1.19 8.85 10.11
N TYR A 134 1.95 8.05 9.36
CA TYR A 134 1.72 6.59 9.28
C TYR A 134 3.00 5.82 9.60
N ASP A 135 2.84 4.64 10.21
CA ASP A 135 3.96 3.74 10.48
C ASP A 135 4.30 2.93 9.23
N VAL A 136 4.97 3.57 8.29
CA VAL A 136 5.36 2.97 7.01
C VAL A 136 6.81 3.31 6.69
N THR A 137 7.43 2.51 5.82
CA THR A 137 8.73 2.83 5.25
C THR A 137 8.56 2.95 3.74
N CYS A 138 8.78 4.14 3.19
CA CYS A 138 8.66 4.39 1.76
C CYS A 138 10.03 4.35 1.09
N ILE A 139 10.14 3.59 0.01
CA ILE A 139 11.35 3.51 -0.79
C ILE A 139 11.12 4.33 -2.06
N ILE A 140 11.87 5.40 -2.22
CA ILE A 140 11.73 6.29 -3.37
C ILE A 140 12.94 6.17 -4.29
N GLN A 141 12.77 6.59 -5.54
CA GLN A 141 13.88 6.74 -6.45
C GLN A 141 14.62 8.01 -6.03
N GLY A 142 15.58 7.84 -5.13
CA GLY A 142 16.34 8.97 -4.60
C GLY A 142 17.26 9.57 -5.63
N GLY A 143 17.80 10.73 -5.29
CA GLY A 143 18.81 11.36 -6.10
C GLY A 143 20.08 10.54 -6.17
N ARG A 144 21.11 11.10 -6.75
CA ARG A 144 22.39 10.40 -6.91
C ARG A 144 22.98 10.09 -5.55
N LYS A 145 23.61 8.91 -5.47
CA LYS A 145 24.40 8.57 -4.32
C LYS A 145 25.50 9.63 -4.15
N PRO A 146 25.62 10.25 -2.97
CA PRO A 146 26.65 11.25 -2.73
C PRO A 146 28.06 10.68 -2.88
#